data_945e9d89e821c16024538b456e808482
#
_entry.id   945e9d89e821c16024538b456e808482
#
_cell.length_a   1.000
_cell.length_b   1.000
_cell.length_c   1.000
_cell.angle_alpha   90.00
_cell.angle_beta   90.00
_cell.angle_gamma   90.00
#
_symmetry.space_group_name_H-M   'P 1'
#
loop_
_entity.id
_entity.type
_entity.pdbx_description
1 polymer ?
#
loop_
_entity_poly.entity_id
_entity_poly.type
_entity_poly.pdbx_seq_one_letter_code
_entity_poly.pdbx_strand_id
1 'polypeptide(L)'
;MDYRSLLEKTAKENNSISCMGIDPNFSSLPEGVGVDAYYVTLLEEIKNKGIGIASFKPNIGYFSRLDKPLDGDFSGSKALASIIKALPSSPFILDSKRGDIATSSANYAFEAFGCWKADAVTVSPYMGHDSISPFAVGYEEKGVYILNRTSNPGGKDLQNKAMEDGKPLYMVVAETIAKWNEEYSGGIGAVVGATNLKEFEDLALFYSKKEIPLLIPGVGSQGGSAEEVISIMKRVGYPLHLARINSSSALTHPWAKKKEKAPENWKDICISAIEKFAKECAL
;
A
#
# COMPACT_ATOMS: atom_id res chain seq x y z
N MET A 1 -17.73 -10.27 4.12
CA MET A 1 -16.87 -9.72 5.23
C MET A 1 -16.46 -8.35 4.77
N ASP A 2 -16.74 -7.32 5.56
CA ASP A 2 -16.29 -5.96 5.22
C ASP A 2 -14.76 -5.82 5.33
N TYR A 3 -14.22 -4.73 4.76
CA TYR A 3 -12.77 -4.56 4.64
C TYR A 3 -12.08 -4.40 6.00
N ARG A 4 -12.68 -3.73 7.00
CA ARG A 4 -12.09 -3.59 8.33
C ARG A 4 -11.97 -4.92 9.03
N SER A 5 -13.01 -5.75 8.97
CA SER A 5 -12.98 -7.13 9.48
C SER A 5 -11.90 -7.98 8.80
N LEU A 6 -11.67 -7.78 7.48
CA LEU A 6 -10.59 -8.45 6.75
C LEU A 6 -9.21 -8.00 7.25
N LEU A 7 -9.03 -6.69 7.51
CA LEU A 7 -7.78 -6.16 8.08
C LEU A 7 -7.52 -6.74 9.48
N GLU A 8 -8.52 -6.74 10.35
CA GLU A 8 -8.40 -7.31 11.70
C GLU A 8 -8.05 -8.80 11.67
N LYS A 9 -8.78 -9.57 10.87
CA LYS A 9 -8.55 -11.01 10.70
C LYS A 9 -7.11 -11.28 10.28
N THR A 10 -6.65 -10.63 9.20
CA THR A 10 -5.32 -10.91 8.63
C THR A 10 -4.18 -10.37 9.50
N ALA A 11 -4.40 -9.31 10.26
CA ALA A 11 -3.45 -8.85 11.25
C ALA A 11 -3.26 -9.86 12.38
N LYS A 12 -4.34 -10.46 12.87
CA LYS A 12 -4.31 -11.51 13.90
C LYS A 12 -3.70 -12.83 13.39
N GLU A 13 -4.14 -13.31 12.23
CA GLU A 13 -3.64 -14.56 11.62
C GLU A 13 -2.13 -14.52 11.33
N ASN A 14 -1.61 -13.36 10.91
CA ASN A 14 -0.20 -13.16 10.62
C ASN A 14 0.61 -12.62 11.82
N ASN A 15 -0.05 -12.31 12.95
CA ASN A 15 0.53 -11.58 14.06
C ASN A 15 1.36 -10.37 13.60
N SER A 16 0.84 -9.60 12.65
CA SER A 16 1.58 -8.53 11.99
C SER A 16 0.64 -7.52 11.32
N ILE A 17 1.11 -6.28 11.17
CA ILE A 17 0.49 -5.22 10.37
C ILE A 17 1.34 -4.85 9.16
N SER A 18 2.26 -5.74 8.77
CA SER A 18 3.15 -5.53 7.63
C SER A 18 2.41 -5.54 6.29
N CYS A 19 2.88 -4.72 5.37
CA CYS A 19 2.46 -4.70 3.97
C CYS A 19 3.70 -4.76 3.07
N MET A 20 3.87 -5.86 2.35
CA MET A 20 4.99 -6.00 1.42
C MET A 20 4.65 -5.36 0.07
N GLY A 21 5.40 -4.32 -0.30
CA GLY A 21 5.29 -3.70 -1.63
C GLY A 21 5.93 -4.55 -2.71
N ILE A 22 5.28 -4.63 -3.87
CA ILE A 22 5.75 -5.33 -5.06
C ILE A 22 5.99 -4.27 -6.14
N ASP A 23 7.15 -3.62 -6.05
CA ASP A 23 7.59 -2.49 -6.87
C ASP A 23 8.92 -2.87 -7.55
N PRO A 24 8.91 -3.53 -8.73
CA PRO A 24 10.11 -4.05 -9.35
C PRO A 24 11.15 -2.98 -9.69
N ASN A 25 12.38 -3.17 -9.25
CA ASN A 25 13.52 -2.41 -9.75
C ASN A 25 14.25 -3.23 -10.82
N PHE A 26 13.92 -2.97 -12.08
CA PHE A 26 14.39 -3.79 -13.22
C PHE A 26 15.92 -3.78 -13.38
N SER A 27 16.60 -2.70 -12.98
CA SER A 27 18.07 -2.61 -13.02
C SER A 27 18.77 -3.37 -11.89
N SER A 28 18.00 -3.81 -10.88
CA SER A 28 18.49 -4.51 -9.70
C SER A 28 18.01 -5.96 -9.60
N LEU A 29 17.32 -6.46 -10.62
CA LEU A 29 16.98 -7.88 -10.69
C LEU A 29 18.24 -8.72 -10.90
N PRO A 30 18.29 -9.97 -10.39
CA PRO A 30 19.36 -10.90 -10.71
C PRO A 30 19.42 -11.16 -12.22
N GLU A 31 20.63 -11.36 -12.73
CA GLU A 31 20.84 -11.61 -14.15
C GLU A 31 20.10 -12.89 -14.61
N GLY A 32 19.36 -12.80 -15.71
CA GLY A 32 18.59 -13.92 -16.27
C GLY A 32 17.30 -14.26 -15.53
N VAL A 33 16.92 -13.51 -14.47
CA VAL A 33 15.68 -13.76 -13.71
C VAL A 33 14.59 -12.79 -14.16
N GLY A 34 13.48 -13.33 -14.65
CA GLY A 34 12.28 -12.56 -14.99
C GLY A 34 11.60 -11.97 -13.75
N VAL A 35 10.88 -10.86 -13.93
CA VAL A 35 10.23 -10.14 -12.82
C VAL A 35 9.18 -11.01 -12.10
N ASP A 36 8.43 -11.80 -12.82
CA ASP A 36 7.46 -12.76 -12.29
C ASP A 36 8.14 -13.87 -11.49
N ALA A 37 9.14 -14.54 -12.08
CA ALA A 37 9.91 -15.60 -11.44
C ALA A 37 10.58 -15.09 -10.15
N TYR A 38 11.10 -13.86 -10.17
CA TYR A 38 11.70 -13.21 -9.00
C TYR A 38 10.73 -13.11 -7.82
N TYR A 39 9.58 -12.47 -8.05
CA TYR A 39 8.60 -12.30 -6.97
C TYR A 39 7.91 -13.60 -6.57
N VAL A 40 7.58 -14.47 -7.53
CA VAL A 40 7.00 -15.79 -7.23
C VAL A 40 7.92 -16.58 -6.31
N THR A 41 9.24 -16.62 -6.60
CA THR A 41 10.23 -17.27 -5.72
C THR A 41 10.19 -16.72 -4.30
N LEU A 42 10.15 -15.39 -4.11
CA LEU A 42 10.07 -14.79 -2.77
C LEU A 42 8.76 -15.13 -2.05
N LEU A 43 7.63 -15.12 -2.77
CA LEU A 43 6.31 -15.43 -2.21
C LEU A 43 6.20 -16.90 -1.78
N GLU A 44 6.76 -17.81 -2.56
CA GLU A 44 6.85 -19.23 -2.20
C GLU A 44 7.69 -19.45 -0.95
N GLU A 45 8.84 -18.77 -0.82
CA GLU A 45 9.66 -18.84 0.38
C GLU A 45 8.96 -18.26 1.62
N ILE A 46 8.25 -17.12 1.47
CA ILE A 46 7.43 -16.55 2.55
C ILE A 46 6.41 -17.60 3.05
N LYS A 47 5.74 -18.27 2.10
CA LYS A 47 4.75 -19.30 2.40
C LYS A 47 5.38 -20.53 3.07
N ASN A 48 6.49 -21.04 2.52
CA ASN A 48 7.18 -22.24 3.03
C ASN A 48 7.74 -22.02 4.44
N LYS A 49 8.19 -20.80 4.75
CA LYS A 49 8.73 -20.44 6.07
C LYS A 49 7.65 -19.95 7.05
N GLY A 50 6.41 -19.79 6.61
CA GLY A 50 5.32 -19.26 7.46
C GLY A 50 5.57 -17.83 7.93
N ILE A 51 6.20 -16.97 7.10
CA ILE A 51 6.45 -15.57 7.46
C ILE A 51 5.13 -14.79 7.38
N GLY A 52 4.70 -14.21 8.49
CA GLY A 52 3.45 -13.49 8.62
C GLY A 52 3.48 -12.12 7.94
N ILE A 53 2.95 -12.01 6.72
CA ILE A 53 2.74 -10.75 6.01
C ILE A 53 1.25 -10.49 5.92
N ALA A 54 0.79 -9.41 6.55
CA ALA A 54 -0.63 -9.11 6.68
C ALA A 54 -1.30 -8.62 5.38
N SER A 55 -0.54 -8.07 4.44
CA SER A 55 -1.03 -7.68 3.11
C SER A 55 0.12 -7.51 2.10
N PHE A 56 -0.25 -7.51 0.82
CA PHE A 56 0.66 -7.25 -0.30
C PHE A 56 0.17 -6.04 -1.11
N LYS A 57 1.11 -5.29 -1.71
CA LYS A 57 0.76 -4.07 -2.44
C LYS A 57 1.55 -3.97 -3.75
N PRO A 58 1.09 -4.63 -4.82
CA PRO A 58 1.65 -4.40 -6.15
C PRO A 58 1.27 -3.01 -6.69
N ASN A 59 2.26 -2.32 -7.28
CA ASN A 59 2.03 -1.07 -7.98
C ASN A 59 1.92 -1.35 -9.48
N ILE A 60 0.73 -1.12 -10.03
CA ILE A 60 0.40 -1.45 -11.43
C ILE A 60 1.30 -0.73 -12.44
N GLY A 61 1.75 0.50 -12.13
CA GLY A 61 2.59 1.29 -13.03
C GLY A 61 3.93 0.63 -13.39
N TYR A 62 4.49 -0.18 -12.48
CA TYR A 62 5.72 -0.92 -12.77
C TYR A 62 5.51 -2.04 -13.79
N PHE A 63 4.33 -2.63 -13.83
CA PHE A 63 3.99 -3.72 -14.72
C PHE A 63 3.49 -3.20 -16.07
N SER A 64 2.60 -2.21 -16.08
CA SER A 64 2.08 -1.60 -17.31
C SER A 64 3.18 -1.04 -18.21
N ARG A 65 4.32 -0.60 -17.66
CA ARG A 65 5.47 -0.15 -18.46
C ARG A 65 6.12 -1.25 -19.31
N LEU A 66 5.90 -2.51 -18.97
CA LEU A 66 6.43 -3.66 -19.72
C LEU A 66 5.51 -4.09 -20.86
N ASP A 67 4.26 -3.68 -20.82
CA ASP A 67 3.30 -3.97 -21.88
C ASP A 67 3.59 -3.10 -23.11
N LYS A 68 3.43 -3.69 -24.28
CA LYS A 68 3.46 -3.04 -25.59
C LYS A 68 2.20 -3.38 -26.36
N PRO A 69 1.05 -2.73 -25.99
CA PRO A 69 -0.25 -3.14 -26.53
C PRO A 69 -0.35 -3.08 -28.06
N LEU A 70 0.34 -2.12 -28.69
CA LEU A 70 0.35 -2.01 -30.16
C LEU A 70 1.07 -3.18 -30.85
N ASP A 71 1.99 -3.84 -30.15
CA ASP A 71 2.70 -5.03 -30.63
C ASP A 71 2.01 -6.33 -30.17
N GLY A 72 0.87 -6.24 -29.45
CA GLY A 72 0.18 -7.39 -28.88
C GLY A 72 0.91 -8.02 -27.69
N ASP A 73 1.93 -7.35 -27.14
CA ASP A 73 2.69 -7.82 -25.98
C ASP A 73 2.09 -7.27 -24.67
N PHE A 74 1.69 -8.18 -23.79
CA PHE A 74 1.15 -7.93 -22.45
C PHE A 74 1.99 -8.64 -21.39
N SER A 75 3.31 -8.64 -21.55
CA SER A 75 4.24 -9.34 -20.65
C SER A 75 4.18 -8.83 -19.22
N GLY A 76 4.01 -7.52 -19.03
CA GLY A 76 3.86 -6.92 -17.70
C GLY A 76 2.57 -7.33 -17.00
N SER A 77 1.45 -7.22 -17.68
CA SER A 77 0.14 -7.68 -17.14
C SER A 77 0.15 -9.19 -16.83
N LYS A 78 0.79 -10.01 -17.67
CA LYS A 78 0.96 -11.45 -17.41
C LYS A 78 1.84 -11.70 -16.18
N ALA A 79 2.95 -10.97 -16.05
CA ALA A 79 3.82 -11.08 -14.89
C ALA A 79 3.09 -10.70 -13.59
N LEU A 80 2.34 -9.59 -13.58
CA LEU A 80 1.53 -9.19 -12.44
C LEU A 80 0.48 -10.25 -12.09
N ALA A 81 -0.21 -10.81 -13.09
CA ALA A 81 -1.18 -11.87 -12.88
C ALA A 81 -0.56 -13.14 -12.28
N SER A 82 0.65 -13.53 -12.70
CA SER A 82 1.40 -14.65 -12.13
C SER A 82 1.75 -14.40 -10.66
N ILE A 83 2.22 -13.20 -10.35
CA ILE A 83 2.56 -12.78 -8.98
C ILE A 83 1.30 -12.79 -8.08
N ILE A 84 0.19 -12.20 -8.53
CA ILE A 84 -1.07 -12.18 -7.77
C ILE A 84 -1.56 -13.60 -7.45
N LYS A 85 -1.47 -14.53 -8.40
CA LYS A 85 -1.83 -15.94 -8.19
C LYS A 85 -0.94 -16.66 -7.18
N ALA A 86 0.30 -16.22 -7.02
CA ALA A 86 1.26 -16.77 -6.07
C ALA A 86 1.16 -16.17 -4.66
N LEU A 87 0.38 -15.08 -4.46
CA LEU A 87 0.24 -14.44 -3.15
C LEU A 87 -0.26 -15.45 -2.09
N PRO A 88 0.24 -15.38 -0.85
CA PRO A 88 -0.37 -16.05 0.29
C PRO A 88 -1.83 -15.59 0.50
N SER A 89 -2.55 -16.25 1.41
CA SER A 89 -3.96 -15.95 1.72
C SER A 89 -4.16 -14.62 2.46
N SER A 90 -3.37 -13.60 2.13
CA SER A 90 -3.46 -12.24 2.67
C SER A 90 -3.99 -11.30 1.58
N PRO A 91 -4.77 -10.27 1.96
CA PRO A 91 -5.33 -9.34 1.00
C PRO A 91 -4.25 -8.57 0.25
N PHE A 92 -4.56 -8.19 -0.99
CA PHE A 92 -3.68 -7.29 -1.71
C PHE A 92 -4.35 -5.96 -2.08
N ILE A 93 -3.54 -4.92 -2.03
CA ILE A 93 -3.91 -3.54 -2.33
C ILE A 93 -3.34 -3.21 -3.71
N LEU A 94 -4.19 -2.97 -4.71
CA LEU A 94 -3.72 -2.51 -6.01
C LEU A 94 -3.31 -1.03 -5.92
N ASP A 95 -2.01 -0.78 -5.94
CA ASP A 95 -1.49 0.59 -5.88
C ASP A 95 -1.51 1.23 -7.27
N SER A 96 -2.61 1.92 -7.57
CA SER A 96 -2.87 2.54 -8.88
C SER A 96 -2.99 4.06 -8.83
N LYS A 97 -3.30 4.63 -7.66
CA LYS A 97 -3.48 6.06 -7.42
C LYS A 97 -4.34 6.74 -8.49
N ARG A 98 -5.44 6.05 -8.88
CA ARG A 98 -6.38 6.59 -9.88
C ARG A 98 -6.99 7.91 -9.40
N GLY A 99 -7.27 8.80 -10.35
CA GLY A 99 -7.87 10.09 -10.09
C GLY A 99 -8.58 10.55 -11.36
N ASP A 100 -9.83 10.13 -11.52
CA ASP A 100 -10.71 10.50 -12.62
C ASP A 100 -12.13 10.68 -12.05
N ILE A 101 -13.10 11.02 -12.85
CA ILE A 101 -14.45 11.36 -12.39
C ILE A 101 -15.49 10.36 -12.89
N ALA A 102 -16.56 10.20 -12.09
CA ALA A 102 -17.81 9.53 -12.45
C ALA A 102 -17.60 8.22 -13.24
N THR A 103 -18.04 8.15 -14.49
CA THR A 103 -17.99 6.95 -15.33
C THR A 103 -16.55 6.43 -15.56
N SER A 104 -15.58 7.32 -15.74
CA SER A 104 -14.17 6.92 -15.86
C SER A 104 -13.67 6.25 -14.58
N SER A 105 -13.99 6.82 -13.42
CA SER A 105 -13.70 6.20 -12.12
C SER A 105 -14.38 4.84 -11.95
N ALA A 106 -15.61 4.67 -12.41
CA ALA A 106 -16.30 3.38 -12.39
C ALA A 106 -15.58 2.31 -13.23
N ASN A 107 -15.02 2.67 -14.39
CA ASN A 107 -14.21 1.77 -15.20
C ASN A 107 -12.92 1.37 -14.47
N TYR A 108 -12.25 2.30 -13.76
CA TYR A 108 -11.08 1.99 -12.94
C TYR A 108 -11.42 1.16 -11.70
N ALA A 109 -12.58 1.37 -11.10
CA ALA A 109 -13.07 0.50 -10.02
C ALA A 109 -13.30 -0.93 -10.52
N PHE A 110 -13.91 -1.10 -11.69
CA PHE A 110 -14.06 -2.41 -12.32
C PHE A 110 -12.71 -3.04 -12.71
N GLU A 111 -11.75 -2.25 -13.21
CA GLU A 111 -10.37 -2.72 -13.45
C GLU A 111 -9.78 -3.31 -12.16
N ALA A 112 -9.84 -2.57 -11.04
CA ALA A 112 -9.24 -2.99 -9.78
C ALA A 112 -9.97 -4.21 -9.18
N PHE A 113 -11.28 -4.14 -9.02
CA PHE A 113 -12.05 -5.14 -8.29
C PHE A 113 -12.64 -6.24 -9.19
N GLY A 114 -13.03 -5.88 -10.39
CA GLY A 114 -13.60 -6.81 -11.37
C GLY A 114 -12.55 -7.62 -12.13
N CYS A 115 -11.49 -6.97 -12.62
CA CYS A 115 -10.46 -7.63 -13.43
C CYS A 115 -9.32 -8.18 -12.57
N TRP A 116 -8.68 -7.33 -11.77
CA TRP A 116 -7.55 -7.75 -10.91
C TRP A 116 -7.99 -8.50 -9.65
N LYS A 117 -9.26 -8.40 -9.23
CA LYS A 117 -9.81 -9.01 -8.00
C LYS A 117 -9.11 -8.48 -6.74
N ALA A 118 -8.67 -7.22 -6.75
CA ALA A 118 -8.05 -6.60 -5.59
C ALA A 118 -9.01 -6.55 -4.39
N ASP A 119 -8.44 -6.58 -3.18
CA ASP A 119 -9.19 -6.38 -1.94
C ASP A 119 -9.27 -4.91 -1.57
N ALA A 120 -8.30 -4.12 -2.02
CA ALA A 120 -8.30 -2.68 -1.88
C ALA A 120 -7.56 -1.99 -3.05
N VAL A 121 -7.76 -0.68 -3.18
CA VAL A 121 -7.13 0.16 -4.20
C VAL A 121 -6.67 1.49 -3.61
N THR A 122 -5.66 2.12 -4.20
CA THR A 122 -5.27 3.50 -3.87
C THR A 122 -5.84 4.48 -4.89
N VAL A 123 -6.40 5.60 -4.42
CA VAL A 123 -7.03 6.63 -5.26
C VAL A 123 -6.63 8.05 -4.82
N SER A 124 -6.71 9.01 -5.73
CA SER A 124 -6.45 10.42 -5.48
C SER A 124 -7.75 11.17 -5.19
N PRO A 125 -7.82 12.00 -4.12
CA PRO A 125 -9.01 12.76 -3.79
C PRO A 125 -9.14 14.09 -4.55
N TYR A 126 -8.17 14.43 -5.38
CA TYR A 126 -8.03 15.78 -5.94
C TYR A 126 -9.26 16.25 -6.72
N MET A 127 -9.99 15.32 -7.36
CA MET A 127 -11.20 15.65 -8.13
C MET A 127 -12.50 15.56 -7.29
N GLY A 128 -12.43 15.30 -6.00
CA GLY A 128 -13.60 15.33 -5.12
C GLY A 128 -14.35 14.00 -5.00
N HIS A 129 -15.59 14.09 -4.51
CA HIS A 129 -16.39 12.93 -4.12
C HIS A 129 -16.75 12.00 -5.28
N ASP A 130 -17.08 12.53 -6.43
CA ASP A 130 -17.42 11.75 -7.63
C ASP A 130 -16.24 10.98 -8.24
N SER A 131 -15.02 11.28 -7.82
CA SER A 131 -13.85 10.46 -8.14
C SER A 131 -13.67 9.25 -7.20
N ILE A 132 -14.27 9.30 -6.01
CA ILE A 132 -14.13 8.28 -4.95
C ILE A 132 -15.34 7.35 -4.88
N SER A 133 -16.55 7.90 -4.98
CA SER A 133 -17.79 7.13 -4.83
C SER A 133 -17.89 5.90 -5.73
N PRO A 134 -17.40 5.90 -7.00
CA PRO A 134 -17.45 4.69 -7.84
C PRO A 134 -16.61 3.52 -7.37
N PHE A 135 -15.62 3.76 -6.49
CA PHE A 135 -14.83 2.69 -5.86
C PHE A 135 -15.48 2.13 -4.59
N ALA A 136 -16.48 2.82 -4.03
CA ALA A 136 -17.16 2.42 -2.81
C ALA A 136 -18.55 1.82 -3.08
N VAL A 137 -19.33 2.46 -3.96
CA VAL A 137 -20.68 2.00 -4.30
C VAL A 137 -20.64 0.70 -5.09
N GLY A 138 -21.30 -0.34 -4.59
CA GLY A 138 -21.30 -1.69 -5.17
C GLY A 138 -20.04 -2.52 -4.88
N TYR A 139 -19.17 -2.02 -3.99
CA TYR A 139 -17.94 -2.68 -3.55
C TYR A 139 -17.76 -2.55 -2.03
N GLU A 140 -18.84 -2.71 -1.27
CA GLU A 140 -18.91 -2.45 0.17
C GLU A 140 -17.95 -3.34 1.00
N GLU A 141 -17.52 -4.48 0.45
CA GLU A 141 -16.53 -5.37 1.08
C GLU A 141 -15.08 -5.00 0.74
N LYS A 142 -14.87 -3.98 -0.12
CA LYS A 142 -13.55 -3.58 -0.60
C LYS A 142 -13.00 -2.36 0.13
N GLY A 143 -11.68 -2.23 0.14
CA GLY A 143 -10.98 -1.09 0.71
C GLY A 143 -10.62 -0.03 -0.33
N VAL A 144 -10.75 1.25 0.05
CA VAL A 144 -10.35 2.38 -0.79
C VAL A 144 -9.41 3.28 0.00
N TYR A 145 -8.11 3.22 -0.27
CA TYR A 145 -7.12 4.07 0.38
C TYR A 145 -6.94 5.37 -0.39
N ILE A 146 -7.37 6.45 0.20
CA ILE A 146 -7.29 7.80 -0.38
C ILE A 146 -5.96 8.46 -0.02
N LEU A 147 -5.28 9.04 -1.01
CA LEU A 147 -4.05 9.79 -0.77
C LEU A 147 -4.34 11.00 0.13
N ASN A 148 -3.72 11.04 1.31
CA ASN A 148 -3.86 12.16 2.22
C ASN A 148 -2.54 12.92 2.38
N ARG A 149 -1.59 12.36 3.14
CA ARG A 149 -0.25 12.94 3.29
C ARG A 149 0.78 11.95 2.76
N THR A 150 1.30 12.24 1.58
CA THR A 150 2.20 11.32 0.87
C THR A 150 3.65 11.45 1.36
N SER A 151 4.44 10.37 1.21
CA SER A 151 5.80 10.29 1.75
C SER A 151 6.88 11.01 0.91
N ASN A 152 6.54 11.42 -0.32
CA ASN A 152 7.48 12.07 -1.23
C ASN A 152 7.77 13.53 -0.85
N PRO A 153 8.98 14.05 -1.12
CA PRO A 153 9.34 15.44 -0.79
C PRO A 153 8.42 16.51 -1.40
N GLY A 154 7.96 16.29 -2.65
CA GLY A 154 7.04 17.20 -3.35
C GLY A 154 5.63 17.25 -2.76
N GLY A 155 5.27 16.34 -1.86
CA GLY A 155 3.97 16.39 -1.18
C GLY A 155 3.72 17.73 -0.47
N LYS A 156 4.75 18.32 0.12
CA LYS A 156 4.65 19.63 0.81
C LYS A 156 4.30 20.81 -0.11
N ASP A 157 4.51 20.69 -1.41
CA ASP A 157 4.25 21.79 -2.36
C ASP A 157 2.76 22.12 -2.43
N LEU A 158 1.91 21.13 -2.17
CA LEU A 158 0.46 21.25 -2.14
C LEU A 158 -0.11 20.92 -0.76
N GLN A 159 0.22 19.76 -0.20
CA GLN A 159 -0.47 19.18 0.95
C GLN A 159 -0.26 19.99 2.26
N ASN A 160 0.87 20.70 2.37
CA ASN A 160 1.16 21.58 3.51
C ASN A 160 0.66 23.02 3.32
N LYS A 161 0.02 23.37 2.19
CA LYS A 161 -0.53 24.72 2.01
C LYS A 161 -1.63 24.96 3.04
N ALA A 162 -1.54 26.13 3.71
CA ALA A 162 -2.57 26.56 4.65
C ALA A 162 -3.82 27.04 3.89
N MET A 163 -4.97 26.62 4.38
CA MET A 163 -6.26 27.16 3.98
C MET A 163 -6.50 28.51 4.66
N GLU A 164 -7.59 29.19 4.34
CA GLU A 164 -7.93 30.51 4.92
C GLU A 164 -8.02 30.50 6.46
N ASP A 165 -8.44 29.40 7.05
CA ASP A 165 -8.51 29.17 8.50
C ASP A 165 -7.16 28.77 9.13
N GLY A 166 -6.08 28.73 8.35
CA GLY A 166 -4.74 28.31 8.76
C GLY A 166 -4.54 26.79 8.81
N LYS A 167 -5.55 25.98 8.59
CA LYS A 167 -5.45 24.53 8.58
C LYS A 167 -4.70 24.05 7.34
N PRO A 168 -3.72 23.12 7.44
CA PRO A 168 -3.04 22.60 6.27
C PRO A 168 -3.98 21.71 5.41
N LEU A 169 -3.81 21.75 4.10
CA LEU A 169 -4.66 21.01 3.16
C LEU A 169 -4.77 19.52 3.50
N TYR A 170 -3.68 18.87 3.97
CA TYR A 170 -3.75 17.46 4.35
C TYR A 170 -4.74 17.19 5.51
N MET A 171 -4.96 18.15 6.41
CA MET A 171 -5.97 18.01 7.47
C MET A 171 -7.39 18.19 6.93
N VAL A 172 -7.60 19.08 5.96
CA VAL A 172 -8.90 19.21 5.26
C VAL A 172 -9.24 17.93 4.51
N VAL A 173 -8.25 17.35 3.84
CA VAL A 173 -8.40 16.04 3.18
C VAL A 173 -8.71 14.94 4.22
N ALA A 174 -8.08 14.97 5.40
CA ALA A 174 -8.35 14.00 6.46
C ALA A 174 -9.81 14.07 6.95
N GLU A 175 -10.33 15.27 7.18
CA GLU A 175 -11.73 15.49 7.55
C GLU A 175 -12.70 15.00 6.47
N THR A 176 -12.35 15.24 5.22
CA THR A 176 -13.13 14.80 4.06
C THR A 176 -13.15 13.25 3.95
N ILE A 177 -12.00 12.61 4.12
CA ILE A 177 -11.89 11.13 4.16
C ILE A 177 -12.76 10.56 5.29
N ALA A 178 -12.73 11.18 6.47
CA ALA A 178 -13.53 10.76 7.60
C ALA A 178 -15.04 10.82 7.30
N LYS A 179 -15.49 11.90 6.66
CA LYS A 179 -16.88 12.05 6.21
C LYS A 179 -17.27 10.95 5.22
N TRP A 180 -16.45 10.69 4.22
CA TRP A 180 -16.72 9.62 3.24
C TRP A 180 -16.67 8.23 3.87
N ASN A 181 -15.80 8.00 4.85
CA ASN A 181 -15.78 6.72 5.58
C ASN A 181 -17.10 6.45 6.32
N GLU A 182 -17.69 7.48 6.94
CA GLU A 182 -19.01 7.38 7.58
C GLU A 182 -20.12 7.08 6.55
N GLU A 183 -20.04 7.66 5.36
CA GLU A 183 -21.01 7.48 4.27
C GLU A 183 -20.97 6.06 3.68
N TYR A 184 -19.77 5.45 3.56
CA TYR A 184 -19.55 4.17 2.88
C TYR A 184 -19.20 3.01 3.81
N SER A 185 -19.77 2.97 5.01
CA SER A 185 -19.70 1.82 5.91
C SER A 185 -18.27 1.38 6.33
N GLY A 186 -17.30 2.29 6.31
CA GLY A 186 -15.98 2.06 6.86
C GLY A 186 -14.94 1.38 5.94
N GLY A 187 -15.24 1.23 4.65
CA GLY A 187 -14.28 0.73 3.66
C GLY A 187 -13.24 1.77 3.19
N ILE A 188 -13.45 3.04 3.54
CA ILE A 188 -12.55 4.14 3.14
C ILE A 188 -11.41 4.27 4.17
N GLY A 189 -10.19 4.25 3.69
CA GLY A 189 -8.97 4.47 4.46
C GLY A 189 -8.13 5.62 3.90
N ALA A 190 -7.00 5.90 4.56
CA ALA A 190 -6.08 6.97 4.18
C ALA A 190 -4.66 6.45 3.93
N VAL A 191 -3.98 7.03 2.93
CA VAL A 191 -2.53 6.87 2.76
C VAL A 191 -1.84 8.00 3.53
N VAL A 192 -1.08 7.64 4.58
CA VAL A 192 -0.35 8.57 5.43
C VAL A 192 1.11 8.15 5.54
N GLY A 193 2.01 8.93 4.94
CA GLY A 193 3.45 8.64 4.90
C GLY A 193 4.13 8.82 6.26
N ALA A 194 5.11 7.98 6.55
CA ALA A 194 5.90 7.98 7.78
C ALA A 194 7.19 8.82 7.70
N THR A 195 7.37 9.65 6.68
CA THR A 195 8.59 10.45 6.50
C THR A 195 8.62 11.74 7.34
N ASN A 196 7.47 12.18 7.85
CA ASN A 196 7.35 13.26 8.83
C ASN A 196 6.53 12.76 10.02
N LEU A 197 7.21 12.39 11.10
CA LEU A 197 6.59 11.74 12.25
C LEU A 197 5.62 12.66 12.99
N LYS A 198 5.81 14.00 12.97
CA LYS A 198 4.88 14.93 13.60
C LYS A 198 3.54 14.97 12.85
N GLU A 199 3.58 15.13 11.52
CA GLU A 199 2.37 15.10 10.68
C GLU A 199 1.68 13.74 10.75
N PHE A 200 2.47 12.66 10.81
CA PHE A 200 1.95 11.31 11.00
C PHE A 200 1.22 11.17 12.34
N GLU A 201 1.80 11.67 13.45
CA GLU A 201 1.19 11.62 14.78
C GLU A 201 -0.15 12.36 14.82
N ASP A 202 -0.18 13.59 14.27
CA ASP A 202 -1.40 14.40 14.21
C ASP A 202 -2.52 13.69 13.44
N LEU A 203 -2.20 13.08 12.30
CA LEU A 203 -3.14 12.31 11.50
C LEU A 203 -3.54 11.00 12.17
N ALA A 204 -2.61 10.26 12.76
CA ALA A 204 -2.90 9.02 13.47
C ALA A 204 -3.84 9.27 14.67
N LEU A 205 -3.62 10.37 15.42
CA LEU A 205 -4.52 10.79 16.50
C LEU A 205 -5.91 11.16 15.98
N PHE A 206 -6.00 11.85 14.84
CA PHE A 206 -7.27 12.22 14.23
C PHE A 206 -8.05 10.96 13.78
N TYR A 207 -7.37 10.05 13.10
CA TYR A 207 -7.98 8.83 12.55
C TYR A 207 -8.28 7.76 13.62
N SER A 208 -7.55 7.74 14.75
CA SER A 208 -7.79 6.78 15.83
C SER A 208 -9.20 6.87 16.38
N LYS A 209 -9.73 8.09 16.53
CA LYS A 209 -11.08 8.36 17.06
C LYS A 209 -12.22 7.93 16.13
N LYS A 210 -11.90 7.64 14.89
CA LYS A 210 -12.85 7.29 13.83
C LYS A 210 -12.62 5.89 13.24
N GLU A 211 -11.61 5.18 13.76
CA GLU A 211 -11.22 3.83 13.33
C GLU A 211 -11.04 3.70 11.81
N ILE A 212 -10.41 4.72 11.19
CA ILE A 212 -10.17 4.77 9.75
C ILE A 212 -8.90 3.98 9.41
N PRO A 213 -8.95 3.04 8.46
CA PRO A 213 -7.79 2.26 8.04
C PRO A 213 -6.65 3.13 7.52
N LEU A 214 -5.40 2.80 7.87
CA LEU A 214 -4.20 3.51 7.40
C LEU A 214 -3.30 2.60 6.57
N LEU A 215 -2.93 3.07 5.37
CA LEU A 215 -1.81 2.56 4.60
C LEU A 215 -0.64 3.52 4.78
N ILE A 216 0.48 3.00 5.33
CA ILE A 216 1.58 3.82 5.83
C ILE A 216 2.85 3.53 5.02
N PRO A 217 3.09 4.23 3.89
CA PRO A 217 4.33 4.14 3.12
C PRO A 217 5.45 4.97 3.74
N GLY A 218 6.68 4.74 3.26
CA GLY A 218 7.85 5.54 3.64
C GLY A 218 8.71 4.90 4.74
N VAL A 219 8.40 3.66 5.11
CA VAL A 219 9.21 2.88 6.06
C VAL A 219 10.32 2.12 5.33
N GLY A 220 11.52 2.13 5.87
CA GLY A 220 12.70 1.44 5.36
C GLY A 220 13.52 2.31 4.40
N SER A 221 13.36 2.20 3.10
CA SER A 221 14.22 2.89 2.10
C SER A 221 14.12 4.42 2.16
N GLN A 222 12.98 4.98 2.60
CA GLN A 222 12.73 6.42 2.71
C GLN A 222 13.06 6.98 4.10
N GLY A 223 13.57 6.16 5.03
CA GLY A 223 14.08 6.60 6.33
C GLY A 223 13.11 6.49 7.52
N GLY A 224 11.84 6.14 7.31
CA GLY A 224 10.92 5.85 8.41
C GLY A 224 11.23 4.52 9.10
N SER A 225 11.05 4.43 10.42
CA SER A 225 11.17 3.21 11.22
C SER A 225 9.78 2.64 11.52
N ALA A 226 9.60 1.32 11.36
CA ALA A 226 8.36 0.65 11.73
C ALA A 226 8.11 0.75 13.24
N GLU A 227 9.15 0.63 14.05
CA GLU A 227 9.07 0.75 15.51
C GLU A 227 8.59 2.13 15.96
N GLU A 228 9.11 3.21 15.35
CA GLU A 228 8.66 4.59 15.64
C GLU A 228 7.20 4.80 15.26
N VAL A 229 6.78 4.32 14.09
CA VAL A 229 5.40 4.38 13.62
C VAL A 229 4.46 3.66 14.58
N ILE A 230 4.80 2.43 14.99
CA ILE A 230 4.01 1.64 15.95
C ILE A 230 3.98 2.32 17.32
N SER A 231 5.09 2.85 17.78
CA SER A 231 5.17 3.59 19.06
C SER A 231 4.24 4.79 19.06
N ILE A 232 4.22 5.57 17.97
CA ILE A 232 3.30 6.70 17.81
C ILE A 232 1.85 6.21 17.81
N MET A 233 1.51 5.20 17.01
CA MET A 233 0.15 4.66 16.96
C MET A 233 -0.34 4.16 18.32
N LYS A 234 0.50 3.45 19.07
CA LYS A 234 0.19 3.01 20.45
C LYS A 234 -0.06 4.21 21.36
N ARG A 235 0.79 5.24 21.32
CA ARG A 235 0.69 6.45 22.14
C ARG A 235 -0.60 7.22 21.90
N VAL A 236 -1.06 7.31 20.66
CA VAL A 236 -2.31 8.02 20.31
C VAL A 236 -3.56 7.13 20.38
N GLY A 237 -3.41 5.86 20.78
CA GLY A 237 -4.53 4.92 20.91
C GLY A 237 -5.11 4.46 19.56
N TYR A 238 -4.31 4.44 18.49
CA TYR A 238 -4.77 3.97 17.19
C TYR A 238 -4.90 2.44 17.17
N PRO A 239 -6.02 1.87 16.66
CA PRO A 239 -6.24 0.43 16.57
C PRO A 239 -5.30 -0.20 15.54
N LEU A 240 -4.18 -0.79 16.00
CA LEU A 240 -3.08 -1.27 15.15
C LEU A 240 -3.54 -2.22 14.04
N HIS A 241 -4.54 -3.07 14.30
CA HIS A 241 -5.04 -4.03 13.31
C HIS A 241 -5.62 -3.38 12.05
N LEU A 242 -5.99 -2.10 12.10
CA LEU A 242 -6.44 -1.32 10.93
C LEU A 242 -5.29 -0.69 10.14
N ALA A 243 -4.05 -0.75 10.63
CA ALA A 243 -2.89 -0.22 9.92
C ALA A 243 -2.24 -1.26 8.99
N ARG A 244 -1.62 -0.76 7.92
CA ARG A 244 -0.71 -1.51 7.05
C ARG A 244 0.55 -0.69 6.82
N ILE A 245 1.65 -1.08 7.48
CA ILE A 245 2.96 -0.45 7.30
C ILE A 245 3.59 -1.01 6.04
N ASN A 246 3.83 -0.15 5.03
CA ASN A 246 4.33 -0.60 3.74
C ASN A 246 5.84 -0.37 3.58
N SER A 247 6.54 -1.44 3.22
CA SER A 247 7.93 -1.39 2.75
C SER A 247 8.07 -2.17 1.45
N SER A 248 8.87 -1.67 0.50
CA SER A 248 9.04 -2.26 -0.84
C SER A 248 10.50 -2.60 -1.11
N SER A 249 11.27 -1.67 -1.68
CA SER A 249 12.65 -1.93 -2.15
C SER A 249 13.62 -2.34 -1.05
N ALA A 250 13.40 -1.91 0.20
CA ALA A 250 14.21 -2.35 1.33
C ALA A 250 14.08 -3.86 1.60
N LEU A 251 12.96 -4.46 1.21
CA LEU A 251 12.68 -5.89 1.37
C LEU A 251 13.10 -6.69 0.13
N THR A 252 12.82 -6.14 -1.04
CA THR A 252 12.94 -6.88 -2.30
C THR A 252 14.21 -6.57 -3.09
N HIS A 253 14.86 -5.44 -2.84
CA HIS A 253 16.09 -5.03 -3.53
C HIS A 253 17.02 -4.28 -2.58
N PRO A 254 17.43 -4.84 -1.42
CA PRO A 254 18.20 -4.09 -0.42
C PRO A 254 19.56 -3.58 -0.93
N TRP A 255 20.13 -4.23 -1.95
CA TRP A 255 21.37 -3.79 -2.63
C TRP A 255 21.16 -2.59 -3.56
N ALA A 256 19.95 -2.35 -4.04
CA ALA A 256 19.68 -1.26 -4.99
C ALA A 256 20.04 0.13 -4.46
N LYS A 257 19.88 0.36 -3.14
CA LYS A 257 20.24 1.64 -2.50
C LYS A 257 21.72 1.98 -2.64
N LYS A 258 22.58 0.97 -2.68
CA LYS A 258 24.04 1.10 -2.87
C LYS A 258 24.44 1.07 -4.35
N LYS A 259 23.46 0.97 -5.28
CA LYS A 259 23.70 0.79 -6.73
C LYS A 259 24.53 -0.47 -7.06
N GLU A 260 24.45 -1.48 -6.22
CA GLU A 260 25.11 -2.77 -6.42
C GLU A 260 24.23 -3.69 -7.28
N LYS A 261 24.86 -4.64 -7.98
CA LYS A 261 24.15 -5.72 -8.67
C LYS A 261 23.55 -6.67 -7.66
N ALA A 262 22.52 -7.43 -8.04
CA ALA A 262 21.98 -8.48 -7.22
C ALA A 262 23.07 -9.53 -6.91
N PRO A 263 23.29 -9.86 -5.64
CA PRO A 263 24.25 -10.92 -5.26
C PRO A 263 23.69 -12.31 -5.58
N GLU A 264 24.54 -13.31 -5.67
CA GLU A 264 24.13 -14.70 -5.94
C GLU A 264 23.10 -15.23 -4.92
N ASN A 265 23.29 -14.87 -3.65
CA ASN A 265 22.39 -15.25 -2.54
C ASN A 265 21.27 -14.22 -2.32
N TRP A 266 20.84 -13.51 -3.37
CA TRP A 266 19.80 -12.47 -3.31
C TRP A 266 18.52 -12.92 -2.59
N LYS A 267 18.12 -14.18 -2.80
CA LYS A 267 16.91 -14.74 -2.20
C LYS A 267 17.01 -14.73 -0.66
N ASP A 268 18.11 -15.25 -0.12
CA ASP A 268 18.28 -15.32 1.33
C ASP A 268 18.36 -13.93 1.98
N ILE A 269 18.98 -12.97 1.28
CA ILE A 269 19.05 -11.58 1.73
C ILE A 269 17.65 -10.95 1.76
N CYS A 270 16.83 -11.13 0.70
CA CYS A 270 15.46 -10.64 0.69
C CYS A 270 14.61 -11.29 1.77
N ILE A 271 14.67 -12.60 1.92
CA ILE A 271 13.90 -13.33 2.93
C ILE A 271 14.29 -12.88 4.33
N SER A 272 15.57 -12.71 4.63
CA SER A 272 16.03 -12.17 5.92
C SER A 272 15.49 -10.77 6.20
N ALA A 273 15.47 -9.90 5.18
CA ALA A 273 14.90 -8.55 5.30
C ALA A 273 13.37 -8.59 5.53
N ILE A 274 12.66 -9.49 4.85
CA ILE A 274 11.22 -9.69 5.00
C ILE A 274 10.87 -10.24 6.39
N GLU A 275 11.60 -11.25 6.87
CA GLU A 275 11.44 -11.81 8.22
C GLU A 275 11.65 -10.75 9.31
N LYS A 276 12.71 -9.94 9.17
CA LYS A 276 12.98 -8.83 10.08
C LYS A 276 11.83 -7.84 10.10
N PHE A 277 11.39 -7.40 8.94
CA PHE A 277 10.29 -6.44 8.82
C PHE A 277 8.96 -6.98 9.37
N ALA A 278 8.65 -8.25 9.14
CA ALA A 278 7.47 -8.89 9.71
C ALA A 278 7.48 -8.86 11.24
N LYS A 279 8.65 -9.12 11.86
CA LYS A 279 8.86 -9.04 13.32
C LYS A 279 8.74 -7.60 13.85
N GLU A 280 9.32 -6.62 13.14
CA GLU A 280 9.19 -5.19 13.49
C GLU A 280 7.73 -4.71 13.44
N CYS A 281 6.90 -5.32 12.59
CA CYS A 281 5.47 -5.03 12.44
C CYS A 281 4.56 -5.93 13.27
N ALA A 282 5.07 -6.70 14.25
CA ALA A 282 4.27 -7.57 15.09
C ALA A 282 3.29 -6.78 15.98
N LEU A 283 2.11 -7.36 16.28
CA LEU A 283 1.06 -6.78 17.13
C LEU A 283 1.42 -6.80 18.63
#